data_fb24b00aba2aba52619355002675b3c5
#
_entry.id   fb24b00aba2aba52619355002675b3c5
#
_cell.length_a   1.000
_cell.length_b   1.000
_cell.length_c   1.000
_cell.angle_alpha   90.00
_cell.angle_beta   90.00
_cell.angle_gamma   90.00
#
_symmetry.space_group_name_H-M   'P 1'
#
loop_
_entity.id
_entity.type
_entity.pdbx_description
1 polymer ?
#
loop_
_entity_poly.entity_id
_entity_poly.type
_entity_poly.pdbx_seq_one_letter_code
_entity_poly.pdbx_strand_id
1 'polypeptide(L)'
;MRFDRMGVRVMREQLTQSDIRKIQEEIDYRKLVVRKEAIEAVKEARAQGDLSENFEYYAAKKDKNRNESRIRYLENMIKNARVVSDKSRSDE
;
A
#
# COMPACT_ATOMS: atom_id res chain seq x y z
N MET A 1 26.01 -7.23 3.56
CA MET A 1 24.69 -7.59 3.11
C MET A 1 24.21 -8.85 3.78
N ARG A 2 22.96 -8.88 4.14
CA ARG A 2 22.42 -10.01 4.87
C ARG A 2 21.37 -10.73 4.07
N PHE A 3 21.34 -12.04 4.26
CA PHE A 3 20.31 -12.87 3.65
C PHE A 3 19.67 -13.69 4.74
N ASP A 4 18.41 -14.02 4.56
CA ASP A 4 17.79 -14.97 5.45
C ASP A 4 18.25 -16.37 5.06
N ARG A 5 17.71 -17.37 5.74
CA ARG A 5 18.16 -18.74 5.52
C ARG A 5 17.84 -19.25 4.12
N MET A 6 17.00 -18.56 3.41
CA MET A 6 16.63 -18.97 2.07
C MET A 6 17.39 -18.20 1.01
N GLY A 7 18.35 -17.43 1.42
CA GLY A 7 19.13 -16.68 0.47
C GLY A 7 18.47 -15.35 0.06
N VAL A 8 17.34 -15.07 0.62
CA VAL A 8 16.65 -13.82 0.32
C VAL A 8 17.27 -12.70 1.12
N ARG A 9 17.52 -11.59 0.44
CA ARG A 9 18.09 -10.46 1.12
C ARG A 9 17.14 -9.94 2.18
N VAL A 10 17.64 -9.86 3.39
CA VAL A 10 16.88 -9.35 4.52
C VAL A 10 17.50 -8.06 4.97
N MET A 11 16.83 -6.96 4.70
CA MET A 11 17.36 -5.67 5.12
C MET A 11 16.26 -4.64 5.05
N ARG A 12 16.47 -3.58 5.79
CA ARG A 12 15.56 -2.47 5.73
C ARG A 12 15.83 -1.66 4.48
N GLU A 13 14.76 -1.12 3.93
CA GLU A 13 14.90 -0.19 2.84
C GLU A 13 15.64 1.04 3.33
N GLN A 14 16.54 1.53 2.51
CA GLN A 14 17.17 2.79 2.80
C GLN A 14 16.44 3.87 2.03
N LEU A 15 15.81 4.75 2.75
CA LEU A 15 14.97 5.78 2.15
C LEU A 15 15.46 7.15 2.52
N THR A 16 15.39 8.06 1.56
CA THR A 16 15.65 9.45 1.84
C THR A 16 14.40 10.09 2.39
N GLN A 17 14.57 11.32 2.89
CA GLN A 17 13.42 12.08 3.35
C GLN A 17 12.44 12.31 2.21
N SER A 18 12.97 12.53 1.00
CA SER A 18 12.12 12.71 -0.17
C SER A 18 11.30 11.47 -0.46
N ASP A 19 11.93 10.31 -0.34
CA ASP A 19 11.23 9.05 -0.56
C ASP A 19 10.10 8.87 0.44
N ILE A 20 10.39 9.15 1.70
CA ILE A 20 9.38 8.99 2.75
C ILE A 20 8.21 9.92 2.51
N ARG A 21 8.50 11.15 2.08
CA ARG A 21 7.42 12.09 1.79
C ARG A 21 6.53 11.58 0.68
N LYS A 22 7.12 11.03 -0.37
CA LYS A 22 6.33 10.51 -1.49
C LYS A 22 5.48 9.31 -1.06
N ILE A 23 6.07 8.43 -0.26
CA ILE A 23 5.33 7.29 0.24
C ILE A 23 4.18 7.74 1.13
N GLN A 24 4.44 8.72 1.98
CA GLN A 24 3.40 9.25 2.86
C GLN A 24 2.28 9.90 2.06
N GLU A 25 2.63 10.58 0.98
CA GLU A 25 1.62 11.17 0.11
C GLU A 25 0.75 10.11 -0.54
N GLU A 26 1.35 9.01 -0.94
CA GLU A 26 0.57 7.92 -1.51
C GLU A 26 -0.35 7.30 -0.45
N ILE A 27 0.16 7.11 0.75
CA ILE A 27 -0.65 6.58 1.85
C ILE A 27 -1.86 7.48 2.09
N ASP A 28 -1.61 8.78 2.17
CA ASP A 28 -2.68 9.72 2.43
C ASP A 28 -3.73 9.70 1.32
N TYR A 29 -3.29 9.66 0.09
CA TYR A 29 -4.19 9.59 -1.05
C TYR A 29 -5.04 8.33 -0.99
N ARG A 30 -4.40 7.21 -0.69
CA ARG A 30 -5.13 5.93 -0.62
C ARG A 30 -6.13 5.89 0.52
N LYS A 31 -5.82 6.57 1.62
CA LYS A 31 -6.74 6.61 2.75
C LYS A 31 -7.86 7.62 2.55
N LEU A 32 -7.55 8.78 1.99
CA LEU A 32 -8.52 9.86 1.89
C LEU A 32 -9.37 9.76 0.63
N VAL A 33 -8.84 9.22 -0.43
CA VAL A 33 -9.54 9.19 -1.70
C VAL A 33 -9.88 7.78 -2.13
N VAL A 34 -8.86 6.93 -2.31
CA VAL A 34 -9.09 5.60 -2.88
C VAL A 34 -9.94 4.74 -1.97
N ARG A 35 -9.66 4.77 -0.67
CA ARG A 35 -10.44 4.00 0.29
C ARG A 35 -11.90 4.41 0.27
N LYS A 36 -12.14 5.70 0.24
CA LYS A 36 -13.50 6.21 0.22
C LYS A 36 -14.25 5.76 -1.03
N GLU A 37 -13.59 5.86 -2.17
CA GLU A 37 -14.18 5.42 -3.42
C GLU A 37 -14.44 3.92 -3.42
N ALA A 38 -13.52 3.16 -2.85
CA ALA A 38 -13.67 1.72 -2.79
C ALA A 38 -14.84 1.31 -1.91
N ILE A 39 -15.01 2.00 -0.80
CA ILE A 39 -16.13 1.73 0.09
C ILE A 39 -17.46 2.03 -0.62
N GLU A 40 -17.50 3.15 -1.32
CA GLU A 40 -18.70 3.52 -2.05
C GLU A 40 -19.01 2.51 -3.15
N ALA A 41 -17.98 2.01 -3.84
CA ALA A 41 -18.17 1.03 -4.89
C ALA A 41 -18.75 -0.27 -4.32
N VAL A 42 -18.28 -0.68 -3.15
CA VAL A 42 -18.82 -1.88 -2.50
C VAL A 42 -20.28 -1.67 -2.13
N LYS A 43 -20.60 -0.52 -1.55
CA LYS A 43 -21.97 -0.23 -1.19
C LYS A 43 -22.91 -0.24 -2.38
N GLU A 44 -22.46 0.37 -3.45
CA GLU A 44 -23.26 0.49 -4.65
C GLU A 44 -23.50 -0.88 -5.27
N ALA A 45 -22.45 -1.69 -5.36
CA ALA A 45 -22.60 -3.04 -5.92
C ALA A 45 -23.50 -3.89 -5.06
N ARG A 46 -23.40 -3.71 -3.75
CA ARG A 46 -24.22 -4.48 -2.82
C ARG A 46 -25.70 -4.17 -2.96
N ALA A 47 -26.00 -2.92 -3.29
CA ALA A 47 -27.39 -2.50 -3.42
C ALA A 47 -28.06 -3.02 -4.68
N GLN A 48 -27.29 -3.60 -5.60
CA GLN A 48 -27.83 -4.00 -6.88
C GLN A 48 -28.38 -5.41 -6.95
N GLY A 49 -28.42 -6.10 -5.84
CA GLY A 49 -29.16 -7.34 -5.89
C GLY A 49 -28.50 -8.50 -5.18
N ASP A 50 -28.75 -9.69 -5.73
CA ASP A 50 -28.34 -10.93 -5.10
C ASP A 50 -26.84 -11.06 -5.03
N LEU A 51 -26.32 -11.14 -3.81
CA LEU A 51 -24.88 -11.20 -3.60
C LEU A 51 -24.25 -12.49 -4.11
N SER A 52 -25.04 -13.56 -4.20
CA SER A 52 -24.47 -14.84 -4.59
C SER A 52 -24.01 -14.85 -6.05
N GLU A 53 -24.56 -13.97 -6.87
CA GLU A 53 -24.17 -13.89 -8.27
C GLU A 53 -23.72 -12.49 -8.65
N ASN A 54 -23.39 -11.69 -7.67
CA ASN A 54 -23.03 -10.29 -7.91
C ASN A 54 -21.53 -10.17 -8.12
N PHE A 55 -21.11 -10.30 -9.37
CA PHE A 55 -19.68 -10.22 -9.67
C PHE A 55 -19.12 -8.83 -9.42
N GLU A 56 -19.93 -7.80 -9.57
CA GLU A 56 -19.49 -6.45 -9.28
C GLU A 56 -19.15 -6.26 -7.81
N TYR A 57 -19.97 -6.88 -6.96
CA TYR A 57 -19.71 -6.82 -5.54
C TYR A 57 -18.39 -7.48 -5.19
N TYR A 58 -18.15 -8.67 -5.74
CA TYR A 58 -16.89 -9.36 -5.44
C TYR A 58 -15.68 -8.61 -5.98
N ALA A 59 -15.81 -8.04 -7.17
CA ALA A 59 -14.72 -7.26 -7.74
C ALA A 59 -14.44 -6.01 -6.91
N ALA A 60 -15.48 -5.32 -6.49
CA ALA A 60 -15.31 -4.11 -5.68
C ALA A 60 -14.69 -4.44 -4.33
N LYS A 61 -15.11 -5.56 -3.74
CA LYS A 61 -14.54 -5.99 -2.47
C LYS A 61 -13.08 -6.33 -2.61
N LYS A 62 -12.72 -6.98 -3.70
CA LYS A 62 -11.34 -7.32 -3.96
C LYS A 62 -10.47 -6.07 -4.14
N ASP A 63 -11.00 -5.09 -4.87
CA ASP A 63 -10.28 -3.83 -5.05
C ASP A 63 -10.07 -3.11 -3.74
N LYS A 64 -11.09 -3.09 -2.90
CA LYS A 64 -11.00 -2.48 -1.59
C LYS A 64 -9.90 -3.15 -0.77
N ASN A 65 -9.90 -4.48 -0.76
CA ASN A 65 -8.91 -5.21 0.01
C ASN A 65 -7.51 -5.01 -0.53
N ARG A 66 -7.38 -4.89 -1.84
CA ARG A 66 -6.08 -4.64 -2.44
C ARG A 66 -5.53 -3.28 -2.02
N ASN A 67 -6.40 -2.29 -1.96
CA ASN A 67 -5.98 -0.97 -1.49
C ASN A 67 -5.53 -1.01 -0.04
N GLU A 68 -6.27 -1.74 0.82
CA GLU A 68 -5.89 -1.87 2.21
C GLU A 68 -4.53 -2.56 2.35
N SER A 69 -4.29 -3.58 1.54
CA SER A 69 -3.01 -4.26 1.57
C SER A 69 -1.87 -3.34 1.15
N ARG A 70 -2.12 -2.52 0.14
CA ARG A 70 -1.09 -1.59 -0.31
C ARG A 70 -0.78 -0.55 0.77
N ILE A 71 -1.81 -0.08 1.46
CA ILE A 71 -1.59 0.87 2.55
C ILE A 71 -0.72 0.25 3.63
N ARG A 72 -1.03 -0.98 4.03
CA ARG A 72 -0.23 -1.65 5.05
C ARG A 72 1.21 -1.85 4.60
N TYR A 73 1.38 -2.22 3.34
CA TYR A 73 2.72 -2.41 2.80
C TYR A 73 3.52 -1.11 2.87
N LEU A 74 2.92 -0.01 2.46
CA LEU A 74 3.61 1.27 2.48
C LEU A 74 3.90 1.76 3.89
N GLU A 75 2.95 1.56 4.80
CA GLU A 75 3.16 1.93 6.19
C GLU A 75 4.28 1.12 6.82
N ASN A 76 4.34 -0.16 6.51
CA ASN A 76 5.42 -0.98 7.02
C ASN A 76 6.76 -0.57 6.43
N MET A 77 6.77 -0.17 5.18
CA MET A 77 7.99 0.29 4.55
C MET A 77 8.56 1.49 5.29
N ILE A 78 7.71 2.45 5.63
CA ILE A 78 8.16 3.63 6.37
C ILE A 78 8.60 3.23 7.78
N LYS A 79 7.82 2.39 8.42
CA LYS A 79 8.09 1.99 9.79
C LYS A 79 9.45 1.31 9.92
N ASN A 80 9.81 0.53 8.92
CA ASN A 80 11.06 -0.24 8.97
C ASN A 80 12.18 0.40 8.20
N ALA A 81 11.97 1.58 7.65
CA ALA A 81 12.95 2.23 6.81
C ALA A 81 14.12 2.75 7.62
N ARG A 82 15.25 2.79 6.97
CA ARG A 82 16.43 3.43 7.50
C ARG A 82 16.58 4.73 6.73
N VAL A 83 16.49 5.84 7.44
CA VAL A 83 16.52 7.15 6.80
C VAL A 83 17.95 7.56 6.52
N VAL A 84 18.20 7.95 5.28
CA VAL A 84 19.51 8.45 4.88
C VAL A 84 19.30 9.79 4.20
N SER A 85 20.36 10.57 4.11
CA SER A 85 20.27 11.85 3.43
C SER A 85 20.17 11.60 1.92
N ASP A 86 19.56 12.55 1.23
CA ASP A 86 19.44 12.45 -0.22
C ASP A 86 20.81 12.35 -0.88
N LYS A 87 21.75 13.07 -0.35
CA LYS A 87 23.11 13.07 -0.89
C LYS A 87 23.79 11.73 -0.71
N SER A 88 23.63 11.14 0.45
CA SER A 88 24.27 9.85 0.73
C SER A 88 23.78 8.79 -0.23
N ARG A 89 22.51 8.83 -0.54
CA ARG A 89 21.95 7.81 -1.37
C ARG A 89 22.46 7.86 -2.80
N SER A 90 22.65 9.04 -3.29
CA SER A 90 23.03 9.19 -4.69
C SER A 90 24.41 8.68 -5.00
N ASP A 91 25.21 8.45 -4.00
CA ASP A 91 26.57 8.00 -4.19
C ASP A 91 26.73 6.51 -4.25
N GLU A 92 25.70 5.82 -3.99
CA GLU A 92 25.81 4.36 -3.96
C GLU A 92 25.79 3.68 -5.28
#